data_da29b3d6e362ec1fb12023195aac91a9
#
_entry.id   da29b3d6e362ec1fb12023195aac91a9
#
_cell.length_a   1.000
_cell.length_b   1.000
_cell.length_c   1.000
_cell.angle_alpha   90.00
_cell.angle_beta   90.00
_cell.angle_gamma   90.00
#
_symmetry.space_group_name_H-M   'P 1'
#
loop_
_entity.id
_entity.type
_entity.pdbx_description
1 polymer ?
#
loop_
_entity_poly.entity_id
_entity_poly.type
_entity_poly.pdbx_seq_one_letter_code
_entity_poly.pdbx_strand_id
1 'polypeptide(L)'
;MPVLKVYPKGESHKDESQPVAETIDKLQKILRKRIDHTLLADDVLLKITLSSGGVIRELVRITQKCCSLVLVQLRQKAKKGESIDNVQIDEMILQEALDSLRNDMTITLSKTDREILQQTYTDYRPDDPKQQEFLDLLHNVYVIEYKNTESWYDLHPLIIQQLKLENLI
;
A
#
# COMPACT_ATOMS: atom_id res chain seq x y z
N MET A 1 5.34 -14.88 1.22
CA MET A 1 6.00 -13.55 1.31
C MET A 1 5.86 -13.05 2.74
N PRO A 2 6.88 -12.43 3.36
CA PRO A 2 6.74 -11.92 4.72
C PRO A 2 5.76 -10.74 4.76
N VAL A 3 4.72 -10.88 5.56
CA VAL A 3 3.69 -9.85 5.82
C VAL A 3 3.65 -9.58 7.31
N LEU A 4 3.68 -8.32 7.68
CA LEU A 4 3.52 -7.87 9.06
C LEU A 4 2.10 -7.35 9.25
N LYS A 5 1.43 -7.80 10.29
CA LYS A 5 0.04 -7.46 10.56
C LYS A 5 -0.07 -6.00 11.02
N VAL A 6 -0.58 -5.12 10.16
CA VAL A 6 -0.75 -3.68 10.48
C VAL A 6 -1.96 -3.47 11.40
N TYR A 7 -3.06 -4.17 11.16
CA TYR A 7 -4.28 -4.09 11.98
C TYR A 7 -4.70 -5.48 12.49
N PRO A 8 -5.39 -5.59 13.64
CA PRO A 8 -6.10 -6.81 14.00
C PRO A 8 -7.13 -7.20 12.95
N LYS A 9 -7.53 -8.48 12.91
CA LYS A 9 -8.55 -8.97 11.97
C LYS A 9 -9.85 -8.17 12.13
N GLY A 10 -10.38 -7.66 11.03
CA GLY A 10 -11.62 -6.89 11.02
C GLY A 10 -11.49 -5.44 11.46
N GLU A 11 -10.29 -4.99 11.78
CA GLU A 11 -10.06 -3.62 12.22
C GLU A 11 -9.60 -2.68 11.09
N SER A 12 -8.97 -3.20 10.04
CA SER A 12 -8.43 -2.42 8.91
C SER A 12 -9.49 -1.60 8.15
N HIS A 13 -10.76 -1.98 8.28
CA HIS A 13 -11.89 -1.37 7.58
C HIS A 13 -12.63 -0.30 8.41
N LYS A 14 -12.27 -0.14 9.68
CA LYS A 14 -12.93 0.81 10.60
C LYS A 14 -12.15 2.12 10.66
N ASP A 15 -12.85 3.24 10.59
CA ASP A 15 -12.24 4.58 10.57
C ASP A 15 -11.46 4.93 11.85
N GLU A 16 -11.88 4.39 13.01
CA GLU A 16 -11.25 4.66 14.31
C GLU A 16 -10.20 3.62 14.72
N SER A 17 -9.86 2.67 13.85
CA SER A 17 -8.92 1.60 14.18
C SER A 17 -7.51 2.11 14.39
N GLN A 18 -6.89 1.60 15.45
CA GLN A 18 -5.50 1.88 15.74
C GLN A 18 -4.59 0.80 15.15
N PRO A 19 -3.57 1.17 14.37
CA PRO A 19 -2.61 0.21 13.87
C PRO A 19 -1.76 -0.37 15.00
N VAL A 20 -1.23 -1.59 14.80
CA VAL A 20 -0.35 -2.26 15.75
C VAL A 20 0.99 -1.53 15.82
N ALA A 21 1.21 -0.78 16.91
CA ALA A 21 2.37 0.11 17.09
C ALA A 21 3.71 -0.60 16.86
N GLU A 22 3.88 -1.82 17.37
CA GLU A 22 5.11 -2.61 17.17
C GLU A 22 5.35 -2.92 15.68
N THR A 23 4.30 -3.20 14.92
CA THR A 23 4.40 -3.46 13.48
C THR A 23 4.79 -2.21 12.72
N ILE A 24 4.17 -1.08 13.05
CA ILE A 24 4.49 0.23 12.46
C ILE A 24 5.96 0.57 12.71
N ASP A 25 6.43 0.47 13.95
CA ASP A 25 7.82 0.74 14.32
C ASP A 25 8.81 -0.14 13.52
N LYS A 26 8.53 -1.44 13.39
CA LYS A 26 9.37 -2.36 12.60
C LYS A 26 9.45 -1.95 11.13
N LEU A 27 8.32 -1.63 10.50
CA LEU A 27 8.26 -1.23 9.09
C LEU A 27 8.96 0.13 8.87
N GLN A 28 8.72 1.10 9.74
CA GLN A 28 9.39 2.41 9.67
C GLN A 28 10.90 2.28 9.84
N LYS A 29 11.38 1.43 10.75
CA LYS A 29 12.81 1.15 10.93
C LYS A 29 13.48 0.60 9.66
N ILE A 30 12.76 -0.15 8.85
CA ILE A 30 13.28 -0.64 7.56
C ILE A 30 13.56 0.53 6.61
N LEU A 31 12.65 1.50 6.52
CA LEU A 31 12.83 2.68 5.66
C LEU A 31 13.86 3.65 6.21
N ARG A 32 13.84 3.94 7.51
CA ARG A 32 14.80 4.86 8.16
C ARG A 32 16.27 4.40 8.04
N LYS A 33 16.51 3.11 7.82
CA LYS A 33 17.86 2.58 7.53
C LYS A 33 18.31 2.82 6.09
N ARG A 34 17.44 3.26 5.19
CA ARG A 34 17.69 3.38 3.75
C ARG A 34 17.47 4.79 3.20
N ILE A 35 16.69 5.60 3.92
CA ILE A 35 16.33 6.96 3.51
C ILE A 35 16.69 7.91 4.65
N ASP A 36 17.36 8.99 4.31
CA ASP A 36 17.68 10.06 5.25
C ASP A 36 16.38 10.70 5.76
N HIS A 37 16.34 11.00 7.05
CA HIS A 37 15.17 11.61 7.71
C HIS A 37 14.83 13.00 7.15
N THR A 38 15.78 13.69 6.54
CA THR A 38 15.56 15.00 5.90
C THR A 38 14.74 14.88 4.61
N LEU A 39 14.75 13.69 3.97
CA LEU A 39 14.05 13.45 2.72
C LEU A 39 12.62 12.93 2.93
N LEU A 40 12.29 12.43 4.12
CA LEU A 40 11.02 11.76 4.40
C LEU A 40 10.50 12.16 5.79
N ALA A 41 9.51 13.02 5.83
CA ALA A 41 8.84 13.44 7.05
C ALA A 41 8.12 12.27 7.75
N ASP A 42 7.95 12.36 9.07
CA ASP A 42 7.41 11.27 9.90
C ASP A 42 5.95 10.91 9.58
N ASP A 43 5.14 11.90 9.25
CA ASP A 43 3.74 11.71 8.84
C ASP A 43 3.63 11.01 7.48
N VAL A 44 4.47 11.37 6.52
CA VAL A 44 4.56 10.71 5.21
C VAL A 44 5.07 9.28 5.36
N LEU A 45 6.09 9.07 6.22
CA LEU A 45 6.60 7.75 6.55
C LEU A 45 5.52 6.84 7.12
N LEU A 46 4.68 7.35 8.03
CA LEU A 46 3.55 6.61 8.58
C LEU A 46 2.54 6.24 7.48
N LYS A 47 2.18 7.17 6.62
CA LYS A 47 1.24 6.93 5.52
C LYS A 47 1.76 5.89 4.52
N ILE A 48 3.03 5.94 4.13
CA ILE A 48 3.68 4.91 3.30
C ILE A 48 3.55 3.55 3.99
N THR A 49 3.83 3.50 5.29
CA THR A 49 3.79 2.27 6.08
C THR A 49 2.38 1.66 6.09
N LEU A 50 1.35 2.46 6.34
CA LEU A 50 -0.04 2.03 6.32
C LEU A 50 -0.49 1.59 4.92
N SER A 51 -0.12 2.35 3.89
CA SER A 51 -0.47 2.05 2.49
C SER A 51 0.17 0.77 1.97
N SER A 52 1.24 0.28 2.61
CA SER A 52 1.89 -0.99 2.24
C SER A 52 1.11 -2.24 2.65
N GLY A 53 0.07 -2.10 3.50
CA GLY A 53 -0.65 -3.25 4.08
C GLY A 53 0.23 -4.19 4.91
N GLY A 54 1.42 -3.73 5.35
CA GLY A 54 2.39 -4.57 6.07
C GLY A 54 3.25 -5.46 5.17
N VAL A 55 3.14 -5.32 3.87
CA VAL A 55 3.92 -6.06 2.87
C VAL A 55 5.22 -5.32 2.59
N ILE A 56 6.35 -5.91 2.97
CA ILE A 56 7.67 -5.24 2.84
C ILE A 56 7.98 -4.88 1.37
N ARG A 57 7.60 -5.74 0.42
CA ARG A 57 7.77 -5.44 -1.00
C ARG A 57 7.00 -4.18 -1.42
N GLU A 58 5.78 -4.02 -0.94
CA GLU A 58 4.94 -2.86 -1.24
C GLU A 58 5.46 -1.59 -0.54
N LEU A 59 5.94 -1.72 0.69
CA LEU A 59 6.61 -0.63 1.40
C LEU A 59 7.77 -0.05 0.56
N VAL A 60 8.62 -0.93 0.02
CA VAL A 60 9.73 -0.53 -0.84
C VAL A 60 9.24 0.03 -2.17
N ARG A 61 8.23 -0.61 -2.79
CA ARG A 61 7.66 -0.19 -4.09
C ARG A 61 7.08 1.22 -4.02
N ILE A 62 6.26 1.51 -3.00
CA ILE A 62 5.67 2.84 -2.80
C ILE A 62 6.78 3.88 -2.62
N THR A 63 7.76 3.59 -1.77
CA THR A 63 8.87 4.49 -1.50
C THR A 63 9.71 4.76 -2.76
N GLN A 64 10.01 3.73 -3.55
CA GLN A 64 10.74 3.88 -4.82
C GLN A 64 9.95 4.74 -5.82
N LYS A 65 8.63 4.60 -5.87
CA LYS A 65 7.78 5.44 -6.73
C LYS A 65 7.87 6.91 -6.31
N CYS A 66 7.78 7.21 -5.01
CA CYS A 66 7.97 8.57 -4.49
C CYS A 66 9.34 9.13 -4.88
N CYS A 67 10.41 8.37 -4.66
CA CYS A 67 11.77 8.81 -5.04
C CYS A 67 11.88 9.09 -6.56
N SER A 68 11.23 8.27 -7.39
CA SER A 68 11.24 8.46 -8.84
C SER A 68 10.54 9.76 -9.25
N LEU A 69 9.42 10.09 -8.63
CA LEU A 69 8.69 11.34 -8.87
C LEU A 69 9.53 12.56 -8.45
N VAL A 70 10.14 12.50 -7.26
CA VAL A 70 11.05 13.55 -6.79
C VAL A 70 12.21 13.76 -7.78
N LEU A 71 12.83 12.69 -8.27
CA LEU A 71 13.91 12.79 -9.26
C LEU A 71 13.47 13.44 -10.57
N VAL A 72 12.24 13.18 -11.02
CA VAL A 72 11.65 13.84 -12.20
C VAL A 72 11.50 15.35 -11.94
N GLN A 73 10.96 15.73 -10.78
CA GLN A 73 10.80 17.15 -10.40
C GLN A 73 12.15 17.88 -10.30
N LEU A 74 13.15 17.23 -9.69
CA LEU A 74 14.51 17.79 -9.58
C LEU A 74 15.14 18.07 -10.96
N ARG A 75 15.00 17.09 -11.88
CA ARG A 75 15.50 17.25 -13.25
C ARG A 75 14.81 18.39 -13.99
N GLN A 76 13.50 18.60 -13.76
CA GLN A 76 12.75 19.69 -14.36
C GLN A 76 13.19 21.05 -13.79
N LYS A 77 13.35 21.15 -12.46
CA LYS A 77 13.86 22.36 -11.79
C LYS A 77 15.27 22.71 -12.27
N ALA A 78 16.17 21.73 -12.32
CA ALA A 78 17.54 21.94 -12.80
C ALA A 78 17.58 22.45 -14.25
N LYS A 79 16.72 21.93 -15.14
CA LYS A 79 16.61 22.42 -16.54
C LYS A 79 16.12 23.87 -16.63
N LYS A 80 15.33 24.32 -15.66
CA LYS A 80 14.84 25.71 -15.59
C LYS A 80 15.78 26.66 -14.84
N GLY A 81 16.89 26.15 -14.29
CA GLY A 81 17.80 26.93 -13.45
C GLY A 81 17.24 27.30 -12.08
N GLU A 82 16.20 26.58 -11.63
CA GLU A 82 15.60 26.77 -10.30
C GLU A 82 16.43 26.07 -9.22
N SER A 83 16.37 26.56 -7.96
CA SER A 83 17.01 25.91 -6.83
C SER A 83 16.44 24.49 -6.62
N ILE A 84 17.35 23.57 -6.31
CA ILE A 84 17.07 22.18 -6.00
C ILE A 84 17.22 21.87 -4.51
N ASP A 85 17.38 22.89 -3.67
CA ASP A 85 17.53 22.74 -2.23
C ASP A 85 16.19 22.35 -1.58
N ASN A 86 16.30 21.67 -0.43
CA ASN A 86 15.17 21.27 0.42
C ASN A 86 14.09 20.41 -0.29
N VAL A 87 14.52 19.47 -1.09
CA VAL A 87 13.61 18.50 -1.71
C VAL A 87 13.26 17.41 -0.72
N GLN A 88 11.96 17.23 -0.48
CA GLN A 88 11.41 16.19 0.38
C GLN A 88 10.31 15.41 -0.34
N ILE A 89 10.10 14.17 0.09
CA ILE A 89 8.89 13.43 -0.23
C ILE A 89 7.79 13.97 0.67
N ASP A 90 6.94 14.81 0.11
CA ASP A 90 5.79 15.39 0.78
C ASP A 90 4.50 14.61 0.50
N GLU A 91 3.41 15.06 1.07
CA GLU A 91 2.08 14.47 0.90
C GLU A 91 1.63 14.43 -0.57
N MET A 92 1.95 15.45 -1.34
CA MET A 92 1.54 15.56 -2.74
C MET A 92 2.27 14.52 -3.60
N ILE A 93 3.58 14.35 -3.39
CA ILE A 93 4.38 13.30 -4.03
C ILE A 93 3.86 11.91 -3.65
N LEU A 94 3.55 11.72 -2.36
CA LEU A 94 3.00 10.45 -1.90
C LEU A 94 1.66 10.14 -2.57
N GLN A 95 0.74 11.10 -2.60
CA GLN A 95 -0.57 10.89 -3.23
C GLN A 95 -0.44 10.56 -4.71
N GLU A 96 0.40 11.29 -5.46
CA GLU A 96 0.68 11.00 -6.87
C GLU A 96 1.25 9.58 -7.06
N ALA A 97 2.16 9.16 -6.16
CA ALA A 97 2.72 7.81 -6.18
C ALA A 97 1.65 6.74 -5.93
N LEU A 98 0.80 6.93 -4.91
CA LEU A 98 -0.27 5.99 -4.57
C LEU A 98 -1.32 5.89 -5.68
N ASP A 99 -1.71 7.02 -6.27
CA ASP A 99 -2.67 7.05 -7.38
C ASP A 99 -2.14 6.33 -8.61
N SER A 100 -0.87 6.56 -8.97
CA SER A 100 -0.23 5.83 -10.06
C SER A 100 -0.19 4.32 -9.80
N LEU A 101 0.22 3.91 -8.60
CA LEU A 101 0.31 2.49 -8.24
C LEU A 101 -1.08 1.83 -8.18
N ARG A 102 -2.10 2.54 -7.68
CA ARG A 102 -3.49 2.07 -7.66
C ARG A 102 -3.99 1.84 -9.09
N ASN A 103 -3.77 2.80 -9.98
CA ASN A 103 -4.16 2.66 -11.39
C ASN A 103 -3.49 1.45 -12.04
N ASP A 104 -2.17 1.27 -11.83
CA ASP A 104 -1.43 0.12 -12.36
C ASP A 104 -2.02 -1.22 -11.86
N MET A 105 -2.44 -1.29 -10.59
CA MET A 105 -3.04 -2.48 -10.00
C MET A 105 -4.46 -2.76 -10.54
N THR A 106 -5.22 -1.75 -10.85
CA THR A 106 -6.67 -1.89 -11.09
C THR A 106 -7.07 -1.98 -12.55
N ILE A 107 -6.18 -1.56 -13.47
CA ILE A 107 -6.45 -1.56 -14.92
C ILE A 107 -6.77 -2.95 -15.49
N THR A 108 -6.27 -4.00 -14.85
CA THR A 108 -6.43 -5.39 -15.32
C THR A 108 -7.52 -6.16 -14.58
N LEU A 109 -8.19 -5.56 -13.57
CA LEU A 109 -9.22 -6.23 -12.79
C LEU A 109 -10.46 -6.52 -13.63
N SER A 110 -10.80 -7.79 -13.78
CA SER A 110 -12.03 -8.27 -14.39
C SER A 110 -13.24 -8.07 -13.46
N LYS A 111 -14.45 -8.36 -13.96
CA LYS A 111 -15.66 -8.37 -13.11
C LYS A 111 -15.57 -9.45 -12.04
N THR A 112 -15.11 -10.65 -12.40
CA THR A 112 -14.94 -11.77 -11.46
C THR A 112 -13.94 -11.43 -10.35
N ASP A 113 -12.83 -10.76 -10.70
CA ASP A 113 -11.85 -10.32 -9.69
C ASP A 113 -12.50 -9.38 -8.67
N ARG A 114 -13.33 -8.42 -9.13
CA ARG A 114 -14.03 -7.48 -8.26
C ARG A 114 -15.02 -8.19 -7.33
N GLU A 115 -15.74 -9.19 -7.82
CA GLU A 115 -16.66 -10.01 -7.01
C GLU A 115 -15.90 -10.77 -5.92
N ILE A 116 -14.76 -11.40 -6.25
CA ILE A 116 -13.90 -12.09 -5.29
C ILE A 116 -13.33 -11.12 -4.25
N LEU A 117 -12.91 -9.92 -4.68
CA LEU A 117 -12.38 -8.90 -3.78
C LEU A 117 -13.47 -8.39 -2.82
N GLN A 118 -14.67 -8.09 -3.29
CA GLN A 118 -15.80 -7.69 -2.44
C GLN A 118 -16.12 -8.73 -1.37
N GLN A 119 -16.18 -9.99 -1.76
CA GLN A 119 -16.42 -11.09 -0.83
C GLN A 119 -15.28 -11.22 0.19
N THR A 120 -14.02 -11.20 -0.27
CA THR A 120 -12.87 -11.26 0.62
C THR A 120 -12.87 -10.11 1.63
N TYR A 121 -13.29 -8.90 1.20
CA TYR A 121 -13.44 -7.75 2.09
C TYR A 121 -14.49 -7.97 3.19
N THR A 122 -15.61 -8.60 2.85
CA THR A 122 -16.73 -8.83 3.78
C THR A 122 -16.44 -9.98 4.74
N ASP A 123 -15.95 -11.11 4.21
CA ASP A 123 -15.90 -12.38 4.93
C ASP A 123 -14.48 -12.75 5.43
N TYR A 124 -13.45 -11.97 5.02
CA TYR A 124 -12.03 -12.27 5.28
C TYR A 124 -11.60 -13.63 4.75
N ARG A 125 -12.36 -14.18 3.81
CA ARG A 125 -12.15 -15.46 3.14
C ARG A 125 -12.74 -15.43 1.73
N PRO A 126 -12.10 -16.07 0.73
CA PRO A 126 -12.75 -16.36 -0.55
C PRO A 126 -13.72 -17.54 -0.40
N ASP A 127 -14.68 -17.69 -1.32
CA ASP A 127 -15.54 -18.87 -1.42
C ASP A 127 -14.71 -20.13 -1.73
N ASP A 128 -13.85 -20.03 -2.73
CA ASP A 128 -12.93 -21.09 -3.09
C ASP A 128 -11.47 -20.61 -3.07
N PRO A 129 -10.70 -20.97 -2.02
CA PRO A 129 -9.27 -20.61 -1.92
C PRO A 129 -8.39 -21.24 -3.00
N LYS A 130 -8.91 -22.19 -3.79
CA LYS A 130 -8.18 -22.84 -4.88
C LYS A 130 -8.54 -22.32 -6.26
N GLN A 131 -9.51 -21.42 -6.36
CA GLN A 131 -9.88 -20.77 -7.61
C GLN A 131 -8.67 -20.01 -8.18
N GLN A 132 -8.42 -20.17 -9.48
CA GLN A 132 -7.22 -19.60 -10.12
C GLN A 132 -7.21 -18.08 -10.01
N GLU A 133 -8.34 -17.40 -10.20
CA GLU A 133 -8.49 -15.94 -10.09
C GLU A 133 -8.12 -15.45 -8.68
N PHE A 134 -8.56 -16.17 -7.64
CA PHE A 134 -8.15 -15.83 -6.27
C PHE A 134 -6.65 -16.01 -6.05
N LEU A 135 -6.06 -17.09 -6.56
CA LEU A 135 -4.62 -17.34 -6.46
C LEU A 135 -3.82 -16.26 -7.20
N ASP A 136 -4.30 -15.78 -8.34
CA ASP A 136 -3.69 -14.69 -9.09
C ASP A 136 -3.78 -13.35 -8.32
N LEU A 137 -4.93 -13.06 -7.70
CA LEU A 137 -5.09 -11.89 -6.81
C LEU A 137 -4.15 -11.94 -5.60
N LEU A 138 -3.97 -13.12 -5.00
CA LEU A 138 -3.05 -13.34 -3.89
C LEU A 138 -1.58 -13.20 -4.33
N HIS A 139 -1.22 -13.76 -5.49
CA HIS A 139 0.14 -13.68 -6.06
C HIS A 139 0.54 -12.24 -6.37
N ASN A 140 -0.39 -11.47 -6.92
CA ASN A 140 -0.19 -10.06 -7.28
C ASN A 140 -0.39 -9.09 -6.09
N VAL A 141 -0.64 -9.61 -4.88
CA VAL A 141 -0.79 -8.82 -3.64
C VAL A 141 -2.03 -7.90 -3.66
N TYR A 142 -3.05 -8.23 -4.43
CA TYR A 142 -4.35 -7.58 -4.32
C TYR A 142 -5.09 -8.06 -3.07
N VAL A 143 -4.86 -9.33 -2.72
CA VAL A 143 -5.23 -9.95 -1.46
C VAL A 143 -3.98 -10.25 -0.64
N ILE A 144 -4.04 -10.03 0.66
CA ILE A 144 -2.97 -10.26 1.62
C ILE A 144 -3.39 -11.43 2.53
N GLU A 145 -2.58 -12.47 2.61
CA GLU A 145 -2.79 -13.58 3.53
C GLU A 145 -2.04 -13.36 4.84
N TYR A 146 -2.75 -13.43 5.95
CA TYR A 146 -2.19 -13.41 7.28
C TYR A 146 -2.24 -14.80 7.91
N LYS A 147 -1.06 -15.34 8.24
CA LYS A 147 -0.89 -16.66 8.87
C LYS A 147 -0.54 -16.49 10.33
N ASN A 148 -1.54 -16.68 11.17
CA ASN A 148 -1.37 -16.84 12.62
C ASN A 148 -1.88 -18.24 13.01
N THR A 149 -2.61 -18.35 14.14
CA THR A 149 -3.28 -19.60 14.54
C THR A 149 -4.29 -20.07 13.48
N GLU A 150 -4.96 -19.11 12.82
CA GLU A 150 -5.82 -19.33 11.65
C GLU A 150 -5.39 -18.42 10.50
N SER A 151 -5.45 -18.95 9.27
CA SER A 151 -5.25 -18.12 8.08
C SER A 151 -6.49 -17.28 7.81
N TRP A 152 -6.30 -16.01 7.52
CA TRP A 152 -7.36 -15.11 7.07
C TRP A 152 -6.79 -14.14 6.03
N TYR A 153 -7.67 -13.53 5.26
CA TYR A 153 -7.31 -12.67 4.15
C TYR A 153 -7.85 -11.26 4.35
N ASP A 154 -7.14 -10.30 3.81
CA ASP A 154 -7.57 -8.90 3.72
C ASP A 154 -7.15 -8.32 2.38
N LEU A 155 -7.72 -7.19 2.00
CA LEU A 155 -7.34 -6.54 0.76
C LEU A 155 -6.14 -5.61 0.96
N HIS A 156 -5.38 -5.44 -0.12
CA HIS A 156 -4.36 -4.40 -0.14
C HIS A 156 -5.01 -3.01 0.01
N PRO A 157 -4.44 -2.07 0.81
CA PRO A 157 -5.05 -0.76 1.05
C PRO A 157 -5.41 0.02 -0.22
N LEU A 158 -4.60 -0.05 -1.28
CA LEU A 158 -4.89 0.60 -2.55
C LEU A 158 -6.10 -0.03 -3.27
N ILE A 159 -6.32 -1.32 -3.11
CA ILE A 159 -7.49 -2.02 -3.66
C ILE A 159 -8.75 -1.61 -2.89
N ILE A 160 -8.69 -1.52 -1.57
CA ILE A 160 -9.79 -1.00 -0.74
C ILE A 160 -10.20 0.40 -1.21
N GLN A 161 -9.23 1.30 -1.41
CA GLN A 161 -9.50 2.63 -1.91
C GLN A 161 -10.19 2.62 -3.28
N GLN A 162 -9.74 1.76 -4.20
CA GLN A 162 -10.35 1.63 -5.53
C GLN A 162 -11.80 1.13 -5.46
N LEU A 163 -12.06 0.08 -4.70
CA LEU A 163 -13.41 -0.46 -4.57
C LEU A 163 -14.37 0.55 -3.94
N LYS A 164 -13.90 1.37 -2.98
CA LYS A 164 -14.67 2.50 -2.44
C LYS A 164 -14.99 3.55 -3.50
N LEU A 165 -14.02 3.93 -4.36
CA LEU A 165 -14.25 4.86 -5.47
C LEU A 165 -15.24 4.32 -6.50
N GLU A 166 -15.28 3.00 -6.70
CA GLU A 166 -16.22 2.32 -7.58
C GLU A 166 -17.60 2.06 -6.91
N ASN A 167 -17.79 2.45 -5.63
CA ASN A 167 -18.97 2.17 -4.80
C ASN A 167 -19.31 0.67 -4.71
N LEU A 168 -18.28 -0.17 -4.64
CA LEU A 168 -18.41 -1.61 -4.53
C LEU A 168 -18.33 -2.11 -3.07
N ILE A 169 -17.78 -1.30 -2.16
CA ILE A 169 -17.70 -1.56 -0.72
C ILE A 169 -17.91 -0.27 0.06
#